data_0aed019370be69054d8d2494daf254d7
#
_entry.id   0aed019370be69054d8d2494daf254d7
#
_cell.length_a   1.000
_cell.length_b   1.000
_cell.length_c   1.000
_cell.angle_alpha   90.00
_cell.angle_beta   90.00
_cell.angle_gamma   90.00
#
_symmetry.space_group_name_H-M   'P 1'
#
loop_
_entity.id
_entity.type
_entity.pdbx_description
1 polymer ?
#
loop_
_entity_poly.entity_id
_entity_poly.type
_entity_poly.pdbx_seq_one_letter_code
_entity_poly.pdbx_strand_id
1 'polypeptide(L)'
;FAVNVQAREHGWRLPEHYSTSWEPRLDYNRDEPAHPFRPYGVTPGHGLEWARLTVQLRGALINRSMSVPDWMLEAAEHIFEQARTDGWRVDGAPGFVYTTDFDGKPVVHERMHWVVCEGISASAAIRQALLDDGRGEIDVEHYEHCYRAWIDYAEEFLIEAPGVWTHELDRDNRPSTRTWAGHPDIYHALQATLMARLPVWPTIGQALAEGRLDEPNSLLPARASKPHRRGFFGRA
;
A
#
# COMPACT_ATOMS: atom_id res chain seq x y z
N PHE A 1 -6.84 7.47 17.68
CA PHE A 1 -6.81 6.23 18.44
C PHE A 1 -6.00 5.16 17.68
N ALA A 2 -6.44 4.67 16.51
CA ALA A 2 -5.80 3.56 15.81
C ALA A 2 -4.30 3.78 15.56
N VAL A 3 -3.92 4.91 14.96
CA VAL A 3 -2.53 5.20 14.59
C VAL A 3 -1.68 5.61 15.79
N ASN A 4 -2.09 6.68 16.51
CA ASN A 4 -1.24 7.28 17.54
C ASN A 4 -1.24 6.54 18.88
N VAL A 5 -2.18 5.62 19.11
CA VAL A 5 -2.24 4.83 20.33
C VAL A 5 -1.97 3.37 19.97
N GLN A 6 -2.88 2.72 19.29
CA GLN A 6 -2.84 1.28 19.09
C GLN A 6 -1.63 0.82 18.26
N ALA A 7 -1.35 1.43 17.12
CA ALA A 7 -0.18 1.04 16.33
C ALA A 7 1.12 1.28 17.09
N ARG A 8 1.25 2.43 17.77
CA ARG A 8 2.44 2.77 18.56
C ARG A 8 2.69 1.77 19.71
N GLU A 9 1.64 1.37 20.45
CA GLU A 9 1.71 0.40 21.54
C GLU A 9 2.05 -1.02 21.06
N HIS A 10 1.76 -1.35 19.79
CA HIS A 10 2.00 -2.67 19.19
C HIS A 10 3.18 -2.68 18.20
N GLY A 11 4.17 -1.81 18.38
CA GLY A 11 5.37 -1.75 17.53
C GLY A 11 5.03 -1.38 16.08
N TRP A 12 4.09 -0.45 15.91
CA TRP A 12 3.56 0.06 14.63
C TRP A 12 2.78 -0.94 13.79
N ARG A 13 2.38 -2.07 14.41
CA ARG A 13 1.41 -3.03 13.86
C ARG A 13 0.02 -2.65 14.30
N LEU A 14 -0.93 -2.63 13.38
CA LEU A 14 -2.32 -2.25 13.66
C LEU A 14 -3.12 -3.49 14.05
N PRO A 15 -3.66 -3.56 15.30
CA PRO A 15 -4.63 -4.59 15.61
C PRO A 15 -5.87 -4.49 14.73
N GLU A 16 -6.35 -5.61 14.22
CA GLU A 16 -7.47 -5.69 13.28
C GLU A 16 -8.83 -5.84 14.00
N HIS A 17 -8.82 -6.38 15.22
CA HIS A 17 -10.02 -6.76 15.95
C HIS A 17 -10.03 -6.21 17.36
N TYR A 18 -11.20 -5.73 17.80
CA TYR A 18 -11.40 -5.11 19.10
C TYR A 18 -12.63 -5.65 19.81
N SER A 19 -12.66 -5.54 21.14
CA SER A 19 -13.86 -5.73 21.94
C SER A 19 -14.79 -4.52 21.79
N THR A 20 -16.00 -4.60 22.35
CA THR A 20 -16.94 -3.47 22.42
C THR A 20 -16.43 -2.32 23.30
N SER A 21 -15.43 -2.57 24.15
CA SER A 21 -14.70 -1.57 24.95
C SER A 21 -13.42 -1.06 24.29
N TRP A 22 -13.18 -1.39 23.03
CA TRP A 22 -11.99 -1.02 22.25
C TRP A 22 -10.68 -1.63 22.76
N GLU A 23 -10.73 -2.76 23.42
CA GLU A 23 -9.54 -3.55 23.78
C GLU A 23 -9.13 -4.42 22.60
N PRO A 24 -7.86 -4.41 22.16
CA PRO A 24 -7.40 -5.20 21.03
C PRO A 24 -7.48 -6.70 21.34
N ARG A 25 -7.92 -7.48 20.35
CA ARG A 25 -8.03 -8.94 20.40
C ARG A 25 -6.97 -9.56 19.51
N LEU A 26 -5.75 -9.66 20.01
CA LEU A 26 -4.59 -10.08 19.21
C LEU A 26 -4.64 -11.56 18.79
N ASP A 27 -5.40 -12.39 19.50
CA ASP A 27 -5.57 -13.81 19.18
C ASP A 27 -6.86 -14.13 18.42
N TYR A 28 -7.55 -13.10 17.95
CA TYR A 28 -8.83 -13.30 17.26
C TYR A 28 -8.65 -14.15 16.01
N ASN A 29 -9.51 -15.15 15.85
CA ASN A 29 -9.57 -16.07 14.70
C ASN A 29 -8.31 -16.90 14.43
N ARG A 30 -7.52 -17.17 15.47
CA ARG A 30 -6.28 -17.97 15.39
C ARG A 30 -6.51 -19.37 14.83
N ASP A 31 -7.71 -19.95 15.07
CA ASP A 31 -8.07 -21.28 14.61
C ASP A 31 -8.47 -21.30 13.11
N GLU A 32 -8.79 -20.15 12.52
CA GLU A 32 -9.10 -19.98 11.10
C GLU A 32 -8.26 -18.82 10.50
N PRO A 33 -6.92 -18.95 10.49
CA PRO A 33 -6.04 -17.84 10.21
C PRO A 33 -6.20 -17.25 8.80
N ALA A 34 -6.64 -18.05 7.84
CA ALA A 34 -6.87 -17.64 6.44
C ALA A 34 -8.33 -17.28 6.15
N HIS A 35 -9.12 -16.92 7.16
CA HIS A 35 -10.52 -16.51 6.93
C HIS A 35 -10.56 -15.27 6.03
N PRO A 36 -11.33 -15.27 4.92
CA PRO A 36 -11.27 -14.20 3.91
C PRO A 36 -11.49 -12.79 4.45
N PHE A 37 -12.48 -12.61 5.33
CA PHE A 37 -12.86 -11.29 5.84
C PHE A 37 -12.36 -10.99 7.25
N ARG A 38 -11.82 -11.96 7.95
CA ARG A 38 -11.40 -11.85 9.35
C ARG A 38 -10.17 -12.72 9.60
N PRO A 39 -9.10 -12.54 8.85
CA PRO A 39 -7.89 -13.32 9.02
C PRO A 39 -7.29 -13.07 10.42
N TYR A 40 -6.54 -14.04 10.92
CA TYR A 40 -5.75 -13.86 12.13
C TYR A 40 -4.53 -12.98 11.87
N GLY A 41 -4.22 -12.13 12.85
CA GLY A 41 -2.97 -11.39 12.91
C GLY A 41 -3.08 -9.95 12.41
N VAL A 42 -2.06 -9.51 11.71
CA VAL A 42 -1.89 -8.15 11.17
C VAL A 42 -1.83 -8.24 9.66
N THR A 43 -2.54 -7.35 8.97
CA THR A 43 -2.49 -7.24 7.52
C THR A 43 -1.54 -6.10 7.11
N PRO A 44 -0.36 -6.40 6.54
CA PRO A 44 0.55 -5.35 6.05
C PRO A 44 -0.12 -4.35 5.12
N GLY A 45 -1.07 -4.81 4.30
CA GLY A 45 -1.86 -3.94 3.43
C GLY A 45 -2.65 -2.86 4.17
N HIS A 46 -3.28 -3.20 5.29
CA HIS A 46 -3.97 -2.21 6.13
C HIS A 46 -2.98 -1.24 6.80
N GLY A 47 -1.79 -1.71 7.18
CA GLY A 47 -0.72 -0.81 7.66
C GLY A 47 -0.36 0.24 6.60
N LEU A 48 -0.14 -0.19 5.36
CA LEU A 48 0.15 0.70 4.22
C LEU A 48 -1.02 1.66 3.94
N GLU A 49 -2.25 1.17 3.98
CA GLU A 49 -3.45 1.99 3.82
C GLU A 49 -3.57 3.05 4.92
N TRP A 50 -3.39 2.68 6.19
CA TRP A 50 -3.43 3.63 7.30
C TRP A 50 -2.32 4.67 7.23
N ALA A 51 -1.13 4.31 6.77
CA ALA A 51 -0.04 5.26 6.52
C ALA A 51 -0.48 6.30 5.48
N ARG A 52 -1.01 5.86 4.32
CA ARG A 52 -1.54 6.74 3.27
C ARG A 52 -2.68 7.63 3.78
N LEU A 53 -3.70 7.05 4.43
CA LEU A 53 -4.85 7.80 4.94
C LEU A 53 -4.45 8.86 5.97
N THR A 54 -3.46 8.56 6.82
CA THR A 54 -2.92 9.51 7.79
C THR A 54 -2.27 10.72 7.11
N VAL A 55 -1.49 10.48 6.05
CA VAL A 55 -0.88 11.55 5.25
C VAL A 55 -1.93 12.37 4.50
N GLN A 56 -2.94 11.73 3.92
CA GLN A 56 -4.04 12.43 3.24
C GLN A 56 -4.87 13.27 4.22
N LEU A 57 -5.17 12.74 5.42
CA LEU A 57 -5.83 13.53 6.46
C LEU A 57 -4.99 14.73 6.89
N ARG A 58 -3.66 14.54 7.05
CA ARG A 58 -2.73 15.64 7.34
C ARG A 58 -2.81 16.73 6.27
N GLY A 59 -2.76 16.35 4.99
CA GLY A 59 -2.91 17.28 3.86
C GLY A 59 -4.25 18.04 3.89
N ALA A 60 -5.33 17.35 4.24
CA ALA A 60 -6.65 17.97 4.40
C ALA A 60 -6.68 19.02 5.51
N LEU A 61 -6.07 18.73 6.67
CA LEU A 61 -5.98 19.65 7.80
C LEU A 61 -5.16 20.90 7.44
N ILE A 62 -3.99 20.71 6.80
CA ILE A 62 -3.14 21.81 6.32
C ILE A 62 -3.92 22.72 5.37
N ASN A 63 -4.57 22.13 4.36
CA ASN A 63 -5.29 22.91 3.35
C ASN A 63 -6.46 23.72 3.95
N ARG A 64 -7.05 23.24 5.03
CA ARG A 64 -8.12 23.94 5.77
C ARG A 64 -7.62 24.87 6.87
N SER A 65 -6.32 25.08 6.97
CA SER A 65 -5.68 25.88 8.04
C SER A 65 -6.11 25.43 9.45
N MET A 66 -6.31 24.12 9.60
CA MET A 66 -6.59 23.50 10.89
C MET A 66 -5.31 23.08 11.59
N SER A 67 -5.35 22.93 12.92
CA SER A 67 -4.23 22.42 13.68
C SER A 67 -3.91 20.99 13.23
N VAL A 68 -2.64 20.74 12.90
CA VAL A 68 -2.12 19.44 12.49
C VAL A 68 -1.33 18.85 13.65
N PRO A 69 -1.68 17.67 14.16
CA PRO A 69 -0.87 16.99 15.16
C PRO A 69 0.52 16.63 14.63
N ASP A 70 1.58 16.96 15.36
CA ASP A 70 2.98 16.77 14.95
C ASP A 70 3.34 15.29 14.69
N TRP A 71 2.67 14.36 15.35
CA TRP A 71 2.92 12.92 15.21
C TRP A 71 2.48 12.31 13.87
N MET A 72 1.65 12.99 13.06
CA MET A 72 0.95 12.33 11.95
C MET A 72 1.90 11.80 10.86
N LEU A 73 2.86 12.60 10.43
CA LEU A 73 3.79 12.17 9.38
C LEU A 73 4.75 11.10 9.88
N GLU A 74 5.36 11.31 11.04
CA GLU A 74 6.25 10.33 11.70
C GLU A 74 5.55 8.98 11.89
N ALA A 75 4.30 8.98 12.39
CA ALA A 75 3.55 7.74 12.58
C ALA A 75 3.23 7.05 11.25
N ALA A 76 2.94 7.78 10.20
CA ALA A 76 2.73 7.22 8.87
C ALA A 76 4.01 6.56 8.33
N GLU A 77 5.17 7.18 8.51
CA GLU A 77 6.48 6.62 8.14
C GLU A 77 6.77 5.33 8.92
N HIS A 78 6.54 5.31 10.23
CA HIS A 78 6.77 4.13 11.06
C HIS A 78 5.84 2.95 10.70
N ILE A 79 4.55 3.21 10.49
CA ILE A 79 3.59 2.16 10.08
C ILE A 79 3.97 1.60 8.71
N PHE A 80 4.33 2.47 7.76
CA PHE A 80 4.78 2.07 6.43
C PHE A 80 6.00 1.15 6.52
N GLU A 81 7.03 1.54 7.29
CA GLU A 81 8.25 0.75 7.43
C GLU A 81 7.99 -0.59 8.12
N GLN A 82 7.13 -0.61 9.14
CA GLN A 82 6.79 -1.87 9.81
C GLN A 82 6.03 -2.80 8.88
N ALA A 83 5.04 -2.30 8.15
CA ALA A 83 4.28 -3.09 7.18
C ALA A 83 5.16 -3.61 6.04
N ARG A 84 6.10 -2.79 5.55
CA ARG A 84 7.09 -3.20 4.55
C ARG A 84 8.02 -4.30 5.09
N THR A 85 8.54 -4.11 6.28
CA THR A 85 9.50 -5.04 6.91
C THR A 85 8.86 -6.39 7.18
N ASP A 86 7.63 -6.41 7.69
CA ASP A 86 6.91 -7.63 8.03
C ASP A 86 6.31 -8.33 6.81
N GLY A 87 5.98 -7.57 5.73
CA GLY A 87 5.21 -8.11 4.62
C GLY A 87 5.98 -8.36 3.33
N TRP A 88 6.97 -7.54 3.00
CA TRP A 88 7.61 -7.57 1.70
C TRP A 88 8.75 -8.57 1.60
N ARG A 89 8.63 -9.59 0.72
CA ARG A 89 9.67 -10.61 0.42
C ARG A 89 10.10 -11.47 1.61
N VAL A 90 9.28 -11.59 2.64
CA VAL A 90 9.64 -12.22 3.92
C VAL A 90 9.61 -13.76 3.89
N ASP A 91 9.05 -14.34 2.85
CA ASP A 91 8.92 -15.79 2.69
C ASP A 91 9.73 -16.37 1.51
N GLY A 92 10.69 -15.60 0.99
CA GLY A 92 11.69 -16.02 0.01
C GLY A 92 11.34 -15.69 -1.44
N ALA A 93 10.12 -15.23 -1.74
CA ALA A 93 9.71 -14.76 -3.06
C ALA A 93 9.33 -13.28 -3.03
N PRO A 94 9.36 -12.53 -4.16
CA PRO A 94 8.86 -11.17 -4.20
C PRO A 94 7.34 -11.13 -3.94
N GLY A 95 6.86 -10.02 -3.41
CA GLY A 95 5.46 -9.79 -3.08
C GLY A 95 5.23 -9.65 -1.58
N PHE A 96 4.08 -9.08 -1.22
CA PHE A 96 3.63 -8.98 0.17
C PHE A 96 2.91 -10.26 0.58
N VAL A 97 3.21 -10.80 1.76
CA VAL A 97 2.33 -11.79 2.38
C VAL A 97 1.03 -11.12 2.82
N TYR A 98 -0.07 -11.88 2.85
CA TYR A 98 -1.38 -11.31 3.20
C TYR A 98 -1.43 -10.93 4.68
N THR A 99 -1.08 -11.84 5.59
CA THR A 99 -1.05 -11.55 7.03
C THR A 99 0.22 -12.05 7.71
N THR A 100 0.54 -11.41 8.84
CA THR A 100 1.59 -11.82 9.78
C THR A 100 1.01 -11.95 11.19
N ASP A 101 1.71 -12.62 12.09
CA ASP A 101 1.42 -12.49 13.52
C ASP A 101 1.98 -11.17 14.09
N PHE A 102 1.77 -10.93 15.39
CA PHE A 102 2.26 -9.72 16.05
C PHE A 102 3.78 -9.72 16.32
N ASP A 103 4.48 -10.83 16.04
CA ASP A 103 5.94 -10.91 16.00
C ASP A 103 6.49 -10.66 14.58
N GLY A 104 5.62 -10.41 13.59
CA GLY A 104 5.99 -10.17 12.19
C GLY A 104 6.25 -11.45 11.39
N LYS A 105 5.87 -12.64 11.90
CA LYS A 105 6.03 -13.88 11.17
C LYS A 105 4.87 -14.08 10.20
N PRO A 106 5.14 -14.45 8.93
CA PRO A 106 4.09 -14.74 7.95
C PRO A 106 3.11 -15.81 8.44
N VAL A 107 1.82 -15.56 8.25
CA VAL A 107 0.71 -16.48 8.57
C VAL A 107 -0.01 -16.90 7.31
N VAL A 108 -0.47 -15.95 6.48
CA VAL A 108 -1.10 -16.20 5.19
C VAL A 108 -0.18 -15.71 4.09
N HIS A 109 0.28 -16.63 3.25
CA HIS A 109 1.31 -16.38 2.25
C HIS A 109 0.78 -15.95 0.89
N GLU A 110 -0.52 -16.02 0.67
CA GLU A 110 -1.17 -15.52 -0.54
C GLU A 110 -0.88 -14.02 -0.71
N ARG A 111 -0.82 -13.58 -1.98
CA ARG A 111 -0.49 -12.21 -2.33
C ARG A 111 -1.69 -11.56 -3.00
N MET A 112 -2.27 -10.58 -2.31
CA MET A 112 -3.44 -9.87 -2.81
C MET A 112 -3.02 -8.64 -3.62
N HIS A 113 -3.68 -8.41 -4.76
CA HIS A 113 -3.43 -7.22 -5.60
C HIS A 113 -3.55 -5.92 -4.81
N TRP A 114 -4.56 -5.84 -3.91
CA TRP A 114 -4.85 -4.63 -3.17
C TRP A 114 -3.72 -4.26 -2.19
N VAL A 115 -3.01 -5.23 -1.63
CA VAL A 115 -1.90 -4.97 -0.69
C VAL A 115 -0.76 -4.23 -1.39
N VAL A 116 -0.37 -4.67 -2.60
CA VAL A 116 0.67 -3.94 -3.35
C VAL A 116 0.16 -2.61 -3.87
N CYS A 117 -1.12 -2.50 -4.23
CA CYS A 117 -1.74 -1.23 -4.60
C CYS A 117 -1.68 -0.20 -3.46
N GLU A 118 -1.94 -0.62 -2.21
CA GLU A 118 -1.80 0.25 -1.04
C GLU A 118 -0.33 0.60 -0.78
N GLY A 119 0.60 -0.32 -1.00
CA GLY A 119 2.03 -0.02 -0.93
C GLY A 119 2.46 1.06 -1.92
N ILE A 120 2.09 0.90 -3.19
CA ILE A 120 2.35 1.89 -4.26
C ILE A 120 1.76 3.25 -3.88
N SER A 121 0.52 3.26 -3.40
CA SER A 121 -0.19 4.48 -3.01
C SER A 121 0.44 5.16 -1.79
N ALA A 122 0.80 4.39 -0.76
CA ALA A 122 1.40 4.91 0.46
C ALA A 122 2.80 5.50 0.20
N SER A 123 3.64 4.80 -0.56
CA SER A 123 4.96 5.30 -0.92
C SER A 123 4.90 6.62 -1.69
N ALA A 124 3.98 6.73 -2.66
CA ALA A 124 3.77 7.96 -3.41
C ALA A 124 3.27 9.11 -2.50
N ALA A 125 2.30 8.83 -1.61
CA ALA A 125 1.72 9.84 -0.72
C ALA A 125 2.72 10.35 0.32
N ILE A 126 3.47 9.46 0.98
CA ILE A 126 4.49 9.86 1.98
C ILE A 126 5.60 10.64 1.29
N ARG A 127 6.11 10.15 0.15
CA ARG A 127 7.12 10.85 -0.64
C ARG A 127 6.69 12.28 -0.95
N GLN A 128 5.47 12.47 -1.44
CA GLN A 128 4.96 13.81 -1.76
C GLN A 128 4.84 14.69 -0.52
N ALA A 129 4.34 14.15 0.60
CA ALA A 129 4.21 14.92 1.84
C ALA A 129 5.57 15.37 2.40
N LEU A 130 6.61 14.54 2.29
CA LEU A 130 7.99 14.91 2.69
C LEU A 130 8.54 16.03 1.82
N LEU A 131 8.30 15.98 0.51
CA LEU A 131 8.70 17.05 -0.42
C LEU A 131 7.96 18.37 -0.14
N ASP A 132 6.66 18.30 0.13
CA ASP A 132 5.83 19.45 0.49
C ASP A 132 6.32 20.10 1.81
N ASP A 133 6.89 19.30 2.72
CA ASP A 133 7.56 19.77 3.95
C ASP A 133 9.00 20.28 3.72
N GLY A 134 9.50 20.27 2.49
CA GLY A 134 10.85 20.74 2.14
C GLY A 134 11.97 19.75 2.50
N ARG A 135 11.65 18.47 2.65
CA ARG A 135 12.66 17.43 2.87
C ARG A 135 13.49 17.20 1.61
N GLY A 136 14.76 16.82 1.80
CA GLY A 136 15.71 16.60 0.71
C GLY A 136 15.49 15.30 -0.05
N GLU A 137 16.19 15.17 -1.19
CA GLU A 137 16.12 13.97 -2.04
C GLU A 137 16.45 12.68 -1.28
N ILE A 138 17.40 12.72 -0.35
CA ILE A 138 17.80 11.55 0.46
C ILE A 138 16.63 11.03 1.32
N ASP A 139 15.83 11.91 1.88
CA ASP A 139 14.71 11.55 2.74
C ASP A 139 13.59 10.85 1.95
N VAL A 140 13.47 11.15 0.66
CA VAL A 140 12.41 10.62 -0.21
C VAL A 140 12.84 9.46 -1.10
N GLU A 141 14.16 9.25 -1.27
CA GLU A 141 14.72 8.20 -2.14
C GLU A 141 14.20 6.80 -1.77
N HIS A 142 14.08 6.54 -0.48
CA HIS A 142 13.56 5.28 0.02
C HIS A 142 12.13 4.99 -0.48
N TYR A 143 11.23 5.97 -0.40
CA TYR A 143 9.83 5.81 -0.86
C TYR A 143 9.74 5.73 -2.38
N GLU A 144 10.58 6.46 -3.10
CA GLU A 144 10.71 6.34 -4.56
C GLU A 144 11.17 4.93 -4.96
N HIS A 145 12.15 4.37 -4.25
CA HIS A 145 12.63 3.00 -4.48
C HIS A 145 11.51 1.97 -4.22
N CYS A 146 10.78 2.08 -3.11
CA CYS A 146 9.64 1.21 -2.81
C CYS A 146 8.56 1.30 -3.89
N TYR A 147 8.19 2.52 -4.28
CA TYR A 147 7.22 2.78 -5.35
C TYR A 147 7.59 2.05 -6.64
N ARG A 148 8.84 2.22 -7.11
CA ARG A 148 9.32 1.60 -8.34
C ARG A 148 9.34 0.08 -8.25
N ALA A 149 9.88 -0.46 -7.15
CA ALA A 149 9.97 -1.90 -6.94
C ALA A 149 8.59 -2.57 -6.93
N TRP A 150 7.58 -1.90 -6.37
CA TRP A 150 6.23 -2.44 -6.29
C TRP A 150 5.43 -2.26 -7.60
N ILE A 151 5.69 -1.20 -8.36
CA ILE A 151 5.17 -1.08 -9.74
C ILE A 151 5.79 -2.17 -10.64
N ASP A 152 7.11 -2.37 -10.57
CA ASP A 152 7.78 -3.41 -11.36
C ASP A 152 7.24 -4.80 -11.00
N TYR A 153 7.00 -5.08 -9.72
CA TYR A 153 6.36 -6.31 -9.26
C TYR A 153 4.93 -6.47 -9.79
N ALA A 154 4.12 -5.42 -9.73
CA ALA A 154 2.75 -5.46 -10.26
C ALA A 154 2.73 -5.70 -11.76
N GLU A 155 3.63 -5.06 -12.53
CA GLU A 155 3.80 -5.26 -13.96
C GLU A 155 4.26 -6.69 -14.31
N GLU A 156 5.07 -7.31 -13.46
CA GLU A 156 5.59 -8.65 -13.71
C GLU A 156 4.59 -9.76 -13.37
N PHE A 157 3.85 -9.63 -12.27
CA PHE A 157 3.08 -10.74 -11.70
C PHE A 157 1.57 -10.52 -11.65
N LEU A 158 1.09 -9.28 -11.55
CA LEU A 158 -0.32 -8.99 -11.30
C LEU A 158 -1.07 -8.42 -12.51
N ILE A 159 -0.40 -7.67 -13.39
CA ILE A 159 -1.07 -7.02 -14.53
C ILE A 159 -1.01 -7.94 -15.74
N GLU A 160 -2.15 -8.58 -16.07
CA GLU A 160 -2.28 -9.48 -17.21
C GLU A 160 -2.36 -8.70 -18.54
N ALA A 161 -3.07 -7.59 -18.54
CA ALA A 161 -3.24 -6.69 -19.68
C ALA A 161 -3.59 -5.28 -19.18
N PRO A 162 -3.56 -4.24 -20.01
CA PRO A 162 -3.97 -2.90 -19.62
C PRO A 162 -5.35 -2.89 -18.95
N GLY A 163 -5.38 -2.53 -17.65
CA GLY A 163 -6.60 -2.48 -16.84
C GLY A 163 -7.10 -3.82 -16.30
N VAL A 164 -6.41 -4.92 -16.58
CA VAL A 164 -6.77 -6.27 -16.10
C VAL A 164 -5.73 -6.76 -15.12
N TRP A 165 -6.18 -7.00 -13.88
CA TRP A 165 -5.30 -7.43 -12.79
C TRP A 165 -5.72 -8.81 -12.29
N THR A 166 -4.73 -9.64 -11.91
CA THR A 166 -4.93 -10.87 -11.16
C THR A 166 -5.29 -10.52 -9.72
N HIS A 167 -6.35 -11.14 -9.18
CA HIS A 167 -6.85 -10.84 -7.84
C HIS A 167 -5.91 -11.33 -6.74
N GLU A 168 -5.44 -12.58 -6.87
CA GLU A 168 -4.65 -13.27 -5.87
C GLU A 168 -3.58 -14.12 -6.54
N LEU A 169 -2.39 -14.12 -5.95
CA LEU A 169 -1.30 -15.02 -6.29
C LEU A 169 -0.99 -15.93 -5.09
N ASP A 170 -0.48 -17.12 -5.36
CA ASP A 170 0.09 -17.98 -4.33
C ASP A 170 1.49 -17.50 -3.88
N ARG A 171 2.09 -18.24 -2.96
CA ARG A 171 3.43 -17.96 -2.43
C ARG A 171 4.50 -17.88 -3.53
N ASP A 172 4.34 -18.62 -4.62
CA ASP A 172 5.28 -18.69 -5.75
C ASP A 172 4.94 -17.69 -6.86
N ASN A 173 4.03 -16.75 -6.61
CA ASN A 173 3.54 -15.75 -7.57
C ASN A 173 2.78 -16.34 -8.77
N ARG A 174 2.08 -17.45 -8.58
CA ARG A 174 1.16 -18.02 -9.59
C ARG A 174 -0.28 -17.62 -9.25
N PRO A 175 -1.16 -17.42 -10.26
CA PRO A 175 -2.57 -17.14 -10.00
C PRO A 175 -3.21 -18.14 -9.04
N SER A 176 -3.93 -17.66 -8.05
CA SER A 176 -4.61 -18.42 -7.01
C SER A 176 -6.05 -17.96 -6.83
N THR A 177 -6.88 -18.82 -6.29
CA THR A 177 -8.25 -18.53 -5.88
C THR A 177 -8.55 -19.08 -4.49
N ARG A 178 -7.51 -19.23 -3.69
CA ARG A 178 -7.57 -19.90 -2.40
C ARG A 178 -8.37 -19.12 -1.37
N THR A 179 -8.20 -17.80 -1.36
CA THR A 179 -8.93 -16.89 -0.49
C THR A 179 -10.06 -16.21 -1.25
N TRP A 180 -9.77 -15.71 -2.45
CA TRP A 180 -10.71 -14.93 -3.25
C TRP A 180 -10.79 -15.47 -4.68
N ALA A 181 -12.01 -15.84 -5.08
CA ALA A 181 -12.32 -16.19 -6.47
C ALA A 181 -12.85 -14.97 -7.22
N GLY A 182 -12.62 -14.91 -8.54
CA GLY A 182 -13.15 -13.88 -9.43
C GLY A 182 -12.19 -12.74 -9.70
N HIS A 183 -12.73 -11.65 -10.22
CA HIS A 183 -11.95 -10.47 -10.55
C HIS A 183 -11.76 -9.57 -9.33
N PRO A 184 -10.62 -8.85 -9.25
CA PRO A 184 -10.36 -7.89 -8.20
C PRO A 184 -11.29 -6.68 -8.31
N ASP A 185 -11.44 -5.94 -7.21
CA ASP A 185 -12.01 -4.61 -7.27
C ASP A 185 -11.15 -3.66 -8.12
N ILE A 186 -11.78 -2.67 -8.73
CA ILE A 186 -11.08 -1.73 -9.61
C ILE A 186 -10.45 -0.57 -8.84
N TYR A 187 -10.96 -0.26 -7.63
CA TYR A 187 -10.61 1.01 -6.99
C TYR A 187 -9.18 1.03 -6.46
N HIS A 188 -8.66 -0.07 -5.93
CA HIS A 188 -7.26 -0.15 -5.49
C HIS A 188 -6.29 0.03 -6.66
N ALA A 189 -6.51 -0.67 -7.77
CA ALA A 189 -5.69 -0.55 -8.96
C ALA A 189 -5.74 0.87 -9.56
N LEU A 190 -6.95 1.45 -9.67
CA LEU A 190 -7.12 2.83 -10.15
C LEU A 190 -6.42 3.83 -9.23
N GLN A 191 -6.59 3.70 -7.91
CA GLN A 191 -5.94 4.55 -6.92
C GLN A 191 -4.41 4.48 -7.04
N ALA A 192 -3.84 3.27 -7.09
CA ALA A 192 -2.40 3.06 -7.22
C ALA A 192 -1.81 3.72 -8.47
N THR A 193 -2.54 3.71 -9.59
CA THR A 193 -2.09 4.35 -10.84
C THR A 193 -2.20 5.86 -10.82
N LEU A 194 -3.05 6.44 -10.01
CA LEU A 194 -3.31 7.88 -9.96
C LEU A 194 -2.54 8.59 -8.85
N MET A 195 -2.24 7.91 -7.73
CA MET A 195 -1.69 8.54 -6.53
C MET A 195 -0.39 9.30 -6.78
N ALA A 196 0.51 8.77 -7.60
CA ALA A 196 1.78 9.43 -7.92
C ALA A 196 1.64 10.57 -8.95
N ARG A 197 0.46 10.74 -9.55
CA ARG A 197 0.16 11.73 -10.60
C ARG A 197 -0.71 12.87 -10.10
N LEU A 198 -1.13 12.79 -8.85
CA LEU A 198 -2.02 13.74 -8.21
C LEU A 198 -1.42 14.22 -6.89
N PRO A 199 -1.76 15.44 -6.44
CA PRO A 199 -1.34 15.90 -5.12
C PRO A 199 -1.97 15.04 -4.01
N VAL A 200 -1.37 15.04 -2.83
CA VAL A 200 -1.92 14.35 -1.64
C VAL A 200 -3.33 14.87 -1.29
N TRP A 201 -3.58 16.15 -1.53
CA TRP A 201 -4.86 16.82 -1.33
C TRP A 201 -5.17 17.76 -2.52
N PRO A 202 -6.42 17.86 -2.98
CA PRO A 202 -7.65 17.25 -2.49
C PRO A 202 -7.78 15.75 -2.82
N THR A 203 -8.95 15.16 -2.52
CA THR A 203 -9.22 13.76 -2.88
C THR A 203 -9.04 13.51 -4.38
N ILE A 204 -8.74 12.28 -4.77
CA ILE A 204 -8.53 11.88 -6.18
C ILE A 204 -9.68 12.40 -7.08
N GLY A 205 -10.94 12.16 -6.66
CA GLY A 205 -12.10 12.60 -7.46
C GLY A 205 -12.17 14.12 -7.63
N GLN A 206 -11.88 14.88 -6.59
CA GLN A 206 -11.88 16.34 -6.66
C GLN A 206 -10.71 16.84 -7.50
N ALA A 207 -9.51 16.30 -7.30
CA ALA A 207 -8.33 16.68 -8.07
C ALA A 207 -8.52 16.44 -9.58
N LEU A 208 -9.14 15.30 -9.95
CA LEU A 208 -9.49 15.02 -11.34
C LEU A 208 -10.54 16.00 -11.91
N ALA A 209 -11.56 16.33 -11.11
CA ALA A 209 -12.58 17.31 -11.52
C ALA A 209 -12.00 18.72 -11.69
N GLU A 210 -10.94 19.06 -10.97
CA GLU A 210 -10.19 20.31 -11.07
C GLU A 210 -9.12 20.29 -12.18
N GLY A 211 -8.96 19.16 -12.89
CA GLY A 211 -7.97 19.01 -13.98
C GLY A 211 -6.53 18.92 -13.51
N ARG A 212 -6.28 18.48 -12.27
CA ARG A 212 -4.96 18.46 -11.65
C ARG A 212 -4.12 17.21 -11.96
N LEU A 213 -4.56 16.40 -12.91
CA LEU A 213 -3.79 15.24 -13.35
C LEU A 213 -2.48 15.69 -14.02
N ASP A 214 -1.36 15.15 -13.55
CA ASP A 214 -0.02 15.49 -14.06
C ASP A 214 0.36 16.98 -13.92
N GLU A 215 -0.23 17.70 -12.96
CA GLU A 215 0.31 18.99 -12.55
C GLU A 215 1.80 18.84 -12.18
N PRO A 216 2.68 19.87 -12.47
CA PRO A 216 4.14 19.76 -12.34
C PRO A 216 4.69 19.57 -10.92
N ASN A 217 3.94 19.00 -10.02
CA ASN A 217 4.41 18.45 -8.75
C ASN A 217 5.00 17.04 -8.89
N SER A 218 4.95 16.46 -10.07
CA SER A 218 5.58 15.17 -10.33
C SER A 218 7.08 15.35 -10.48
N LEU A 219 7.80 15.30 -9.39
CA LEU A 219 9.26 15.11 -9.38
C LEU A 219 9.65 13.67 -9.81
N LEU A 220 8.71 12.92 -10.33
CA LEU A 220 8.99 11.66 -11.00
C LEU A 220 9.65 12.01 -12.35
N PRO A 221 10.94 11.68 -12.57
CA PRO A 221 11.55 11.83 -13.88
C PRO A 221 10.71 11.06 -14.89
N ALA A 222 10.43 11.68 -16.05
CA ALA A 222 9.73 11.01 -17.12
C ALA A 222 10.37 9.64 -17.37
N ARG A 223 9.60 8.56 -17.24
CA ARG A 223 10.07 7.20 -17.53
C ARG A 223 10.60 7.20 -18.95
N ALA A 224 11.89 6.93 -19.12
CA ALA A 224 12.41 6.56 -20.43
C ALA A 224 11.60 5.34 -20.88
N SER A 225 10.80 5.49 -21.92
CA SER A 225 9.96 4.43 -22.45
C SER A 225 10.84 3.21 -22.76
N LYS A 226 10.74 2.15 -21.96
CA LYS A 226 11.33 0.86 -22.30
C LYS A 226 10.71 0.45 -23.66
N PRO A 227 11.51 0.10 -24.69
CA PRO A 227 10.96 -0.37 -25.94
C PRO A 227 10.12 -1.62 -25.64
N HIS A 228 8.86 -1.61 -26.08
CA HIS A 228 7.99 -2.77 -26.03
C HIS A 228 8.76 -3.97 -26.62
N ARG A 229 9.08 -4.97 -25.81
CA ARG A 229 9.48 -6.28 -26.32
C ARG A 229 8.29 -6.84 -27.09
N ARG A 230 8.31 -6.66 -28.40
CA ARG A 230 7.42 -7.39 -29.30
C ARG A 230 7.71 -8.87 -29.09
N GLY A 231 6.80 -9.57 -28.40
CA GLY A 231 6.81 -11.01 -28.34
C GLY A 231 6.71 -11.56 -29.76
N PHE A 232 7.75 -12.25 -30.16
CA PHE A 232 7.78 -13.03 -31.38
C PHE A 232 6.88 -14.26 -31.16
N PHE A 233 5.61 -14.17 -31.49
CA PHE A 233 4.81 -15.37 -31.74
C PHE A 233 5.19 -15.88 -33.15
N GLY A 234 6.15 -16.81 -33.17
CA GLY A 234 6.42 -17.64 -34.34
C GLY A 234 5.21 -18.54 -34.57
N ARG A 235 4.62 -18.40 -35.76
CA ARG A 235 3.73 -19.43 -36.33
C ARG A 235 4.56 -20.67 -36.67
N ALA A 236 4.16 -21.83 -36.23
CA ALA A 236 4.24 -23.09 -36.90
C ALA A 236 3.06 -23.97 -36.43
#